data_b3dddd105be9d8166315b19530636fc0
#
_entry.id   b3dddd105be9d8166315b19530636fc0
#
_cell.length_a   1.000
_cell.length_b   1.000
_cell.length_c   1.000
_cell.angle_alpha   90.00
_cell.angle_beta   90.00
_cell.angle_gamma   90.00
#
_symmetry.space_group_name_H-M   'P 1'
#
loop_
_entity.id
_entity.type
_entity.pdbx_description
1 polymer ?
#
loop_
_entity_poly.entity_id
_entity_poly.type
_entity_poly.pdbx_seq_one_letter_code
_entity_poly.pdbx_strand_id
1 'polypeptide(L)'
;MKFKEFIKTKGAKGAIFMGIFYALVMLAIFLPGYKAMPENIDKLPIAIINDDKGSYGDQISKQLNKSLPFDNINKNITYIEANKKLMHNKLNLIIHIPKDFSKNLSSKKDTPGLNFKINDASPTMISQSMDSIGKEINTQLSNQFSNQTANAGLKQMKIPEKQVHGLINQINNSYSGDISHVNQMSPNMNYKMLPMFLTLAVYIGAMIGAMQLVSAFKENRHKTSNIRLFVYVQLTAIIIGLAASLIALGITYLVNDLDISNFFSIFAQSTLNYWVSFNFTAIIVFLIGPTGMIVNIPILLIQTISNGATMSRDMMPTLYNWMSYISPMYYSVQGHFANIFGNISQMPYIFSMIAIGLVSMLINIAIITFASKKENKETVDNYKSSSPAMENE
;
A
#
# COMPACT_ATOMS: atom_id res chain seq x y z
N MET A 1 -24.63 -38.64 -20.32
CA MET A 1 -24.51 -37.20 -20.62
C MET A 1 -23.31 -37.02 -21.54
N LYS A 2 -23.50 -36.43 -22.70
CA LYS A 2 -22.41 -36.13 -23.64
C LYS A 2 -21.72 -34.83 -23.20
N PHE A 3 -20.42 -34.65 -23.57
CA PHE A 3 -19.66 -33.43 -23.21
C PHE A 3 -20.38 -32.13 -23.62
N LYS A 4 -21.04 -32.13 -24.79
CA LYS A 4 -21.83 -31.00 -25.30
C LYS A 4 -23.04 -30.66 -24.41
N GLU A 5 -23.58 -31.62 -23.67
CA GLU A 5 -24.68 -31.42 -22.71
C GLU A 5 -24.12 -30.87 -21.39
N PHE A 6 -22.95 -31.37 -20.97
CA PHE A 6 -22.25 -30.92 -19.76
C PHE A 6 -21.90 -29.41 -19.84
N ILE A 7 -21.32 -28.96 -20.94
CA ILE A 7 -20.96 -27.53 -21.14
C ILE A 7 -22.20 -26.61 -21.08
N LYS A 8 -23.38 -27.10 -21.43
CA LYS A 8 -24.63 -26.33 -21.38
C LYS A 8 -25.22 -26.19 -19.98
N THR A 9 -24.73 -26.91 -18.98
CA THR A 9 -25.19 -26.81 -17.60
C THR A 9 -24.90 -25.42 -17.01
N LYS A 10 -25.73 -24.95 -16.06
CA LYS A 10 -25.53 -23.66 -15.39
C LYS A 10 -24.14 -23.54 -14.75
N GLY A 11 -23.67 -24.62 -14.12
CA GLY A 11 -22.34 -24.65 -13.48
C GLY A 11 -21.19 -24.50 -14.49
N ALA A 12 -21.23 -25.28 -15.60
CA ALA A 12 -20.20 -25.20 -16.63
C ALA A 12 -20.16 -23.82 -17.32
N LYS A 13 -21.33 -23.26 -17.66
CA LYS A 13 -21.44 -21.90 -18.21
C LYS A 13 -20.93 -20.85 -17.23
N GLY A 14 -21.29 -20.97 -15.94
CA GLY A 14 -20.78 -20.10 -14.88
C GLY A 14 -19.25 -20.17 -14.74
N ALA A 15 -18.69 -21.38 -14.78
CA ALA A 15 -17.24 -21.57 -14.71
C ALA A 15 -16.49 -20.96 -15.90
N ILE A 16 -17.00 -21.18 -17.11
CA ILE A 16 -16.44 -20.59 -18.35
C ILE A 16 -16.53 -19.06 -18.29
N PHE A 17 -17.71 -18.52 -17.93
CA PHE A 17 -17.91 -17.07 -17.81
C PHE A 17 -16.94 -16.47 -16.79
N MET A 18 -16.88 -17.04 -15.57
CA MET A 18 -15.99 -16.52 -14.50
C MET A 18 -14.52 -16.60 -14.87
N GLY A 19 -14.09 -17.68 -15.54
CA GLY A 19 -12.70 -17.82 -15.99
C GLY A 19 -12.30 -16.74 -17.00
N ILE A 20 -13.13 -16.50 -18.02
CA ILE A 20 -12.92 -15.46 -19.04
C ILE A 20 -13.05 -14.06 -18.41
N PHE A 21 -14.08 -13.83 -17.61
CA PHE A 21 -14.33 -12.56 -16.93
C PHE A 21 -13.17 -12.16 -16.03
N TYR A 22 -12.70 -13.10 -15.18
CA TYR A 22 -11.59 -12.83 -14.26
C TYR A 22 -10.29 -12.50 -15.01
N ALA A 23 -9.94 -13.28 -16.05
CA ALA A 23 -8.76 -13.02 -16.86
C ALA A 23 -8.80 -11.64 -17.53
N LEU A 24 -9.94 -11.29 -18.12
CA LEU A 24 -10.16 -10.00 -18.78
C LEU A 24 -10.07 -8.85 -17.76
N VAL A 25 -10.82 -8.94 -16.67
CA VAL A 25 -10.90 -7.88 -15.65
C VAL A 25 -9.57 -7.70 -14.93
N MET A 26 -8.88 -8.80 -14.61
CA MET A 26 -7.54 -8.74 -14.01
C MET A 26 -6.57 -7.96 -14.89
N LEU A 27 -6.45 -8.32 -16.17
CA LEU A 27 -5.55 -7.63 -17.10
C LEU A 27 -5.95 -6.17 -17.31
N ALA A 28 -7.25 -5.90 -17.50
CA ALA A 28 -7.76 -4.55 -17.70
C ALA A 28 -7.53 -3.61 -16.51
N ILE A 29 -7.46 -4.15 -15.28
CA ILE A 29 -7.22 -3.36 -14.06
C ILE A 29 -5.74 -3.29 -13.73
N PHE A 30 -5.01 -4.43 -13.77
CA PHE A 30 -3.62 -4.48 -13.33
C PHE A 30 -2.67 -3.78 -14.30
N LEU A 31 -2.82 -3.96 -15.63
CA LEU A 31 -1.93 -3.32 -16.60
C LEU A 31 -1.94 -1.78 -16.49
N PRO A 32 -3.09 -1.08 -16.51
CA PRO A 32 -3.10 0.37 -16.35
C PRO A 32 -2.67 0.83 -14.94
N GLY A 33 -3.03 0.04 -13.90
CA GLY A 33 -2.71 0.37 -12.52
C GLY A 33 -1.21 0.38 -12.24
N TYR A 34 -0.51 -0.62 -12.77
CA TYR A 34 0.95 -0.73 -12.60
C TYR A 34 1.76 0.00 -13.67
N LYS A 35 1.14 0.57 -14.71
CA LYS A 35 1.84 1.36 -15.73
C LYS A 35 2.55 2.58 -15.14
N ALA A 36 2.03 3.14 -14.05
CA ALA A 36 2.64 4.28 -13.36
C ALA A 36 4.01 3.95 -12.71
N MET A 37 4.41 2.70 -12.69
CA MET A 37 5.70 2.26 -12.18
C MET A 37 6.66 1.98 -13.35
N PRO A 38 7.84 2.59 -13.40
CA PRO A 38 8.40 3.64 -12.53
C PRO A 38 8.07 5.08 -12.98
N GLU A 39 7.17 5.29 -13.94
CA GLU A 39 6.93 6.56 -14.64
C GLU A 39 6.65 7.76 -13.69
N ASN A 40 6.00 7.55 -12.54
CA ASN A 40 5.65 8.60 -11.58
C ASN A 40 6.63 8.72 -10.40
N ILE A 41 7.87 8.26 -10.54
CA ILE A 41 8.88 8.36 -9.47
C ILE A 41 9.28 9.83 -9.22
N ASP A 42 9.18 10.67 -10.23
CA ASP A 42 9.42 12.11 -10.22
C ASP A 42 8.54 12.86 -9.21
N LYS A 43 7.33 12.37 -8.95
CA LYS A 43 6.37 12.98 -8.00
C LYS A 43 6.73 12.77 -6.53
N LEU A 44 7.68 11.87 -6.23
CA LEU A 44 8.05 11.56 -4.85
C LEU A 44 8.82 12.71 -4.20
N PRO A 45 8.40 13.15 -2.99
CA PRO A 45 9.11 14.21 -2.28
C PRO A 45 10.45 13.70 -1.73
N ILE A 46 11.51 14.42 -2.03
CA ILE A 46 12.86 14.19 -1.50
C ILE A 46 13.41 15.46 -0.86
N ALA A 47 14.52 15.36 -0.13
CA ALA A 47 15.25 16.52 0.40
C ALA A 47 16.73 16.46 0.00
N ILE A 48 17.27 17.63 -0.38
CA ILE A 48 18.71 17.85 -0.52
C ILE A 48 19.11 18.88 0.55
N ILE A 49 19.98 18.47 1.48
CA ILE A 49 20.43 19.30 2.59
C ILE A 49 21.91 19.51 2.45
N ASN A 50 22.30 20.76 2.32
CA ASN A 50 23.70 21.16 2.24
C ASN A 50 24.11 21.86 3.54
N ASP A 51 24.86 21.15 4.39
CA ASP A 51 25.46 21.71 5.59
C ASP A 51 26.92 22.16 5.36
N ASP A 52 27.50 21.89 4.16
CA ASP A 52 28.81 22.32 3.78
C ASP A 52 28.81 23.83 3.42
N LYS A 53 29.79 24.55 3.96
CA LYS A 53 29.96 26.00 3.68
C LYS A 53 30.95 26.28 2.56
N GLY A 54 31.50 25.24 1.94
CA GLY A 54 32.47 25.35 0.87
C GLY A 54 31.81 25.36 -0.51
N SER A 55 32.55 25.80 -1.51
CA SER A 55 32.07 25.94 -2.89
C SER A 55 31.69 24.60 -3.54
N TYR A 56 32.31 23.49 -3.15
CA TYR A 56 32.03 22.17 -3.71
C TYR A 56 30.66 21.65 -3.26
N GLY A 57 30.26 21.85 -2.01
CA GLY A 57 28.92 21.46 -1.52
C GLY A 57 27.83 22.21 -2.27
N ASP A 58 28.01 23.49 -2.51
CA ASP A 58 27.06 24.29 -3.29
C ASP A 58 26.98 23.83 -4.76
N GLN A 59 28.12 23.49 -5.38
CA GLN A 59 28.14 22.96 -6.76
C GLN A 59 27.41 21.63 -6.86
N ILE A 60 27.69 20.69 -5.95
CA ILE A 60 27.01 19.38 -5.90
C ILE A 60 25.52 19.55 -5.64
N SER A 61 25.12 20.38 -4.69
CA SER A 61 23.72 20.65 -4.39
C SER A 61 22.97 21.20 -5.62
N LYS A 62 23.57 22.14 -6.34
CA LYS A 62 23.02 22.70 -7.59
C LYS A 62 22.97 21.66 -8.71
N GLN A 63 24.00 20.83 -8.85
CA GLN A 63 24.06 19.76 -9.85
C GLN A 63 22.97 18.71 -9.60
N LEU A 64 22.87 18.19 -8.38
CA LEU A 64 21.84 17.21 -7.99
C LEU A 64 20.43 17.76 -8.23
N ASN A 65 20.20 19.02 -7.88
CA ASN A 65 18.91 19.67 -8.11
C ASN A 65 18.51 19.82 -9.59
N LYS A 66 19.47 19.84 -10.49
CA LYS A 66 19.22 19.93 -11.95
C LYS A 66 19.11 18.56 -12.61
N SER A 67 19.87 17.59 -12.10
CA SER A 67 20.01 16.27 -12.74
C SER A 67 19.01 15.23 -12.23
N LEU A 68 18.50 15.40 -11.00
CA LEU A 68 17.57 14.45 -10.44
C LEU A 68 16.15 14.65 -11.01
N PRO A 69 15.48 13.57 -11.37
CA PRO A 69 14.15 13.63 -12.00
C PRO A 69 13.02 13.78 -10.98
N PHE A 70 13.15 14.69 -10.00
CA PHE A 70 12.15 14.92 -8.98
C PHE A 70 11.54 16.31 -9.06
N ASP A 71 10.22 16.38 -9.13
CA ASP A 71 9.46 17.64 -9.13
C ASP A 71 9.46 18.33 -7.77
N ASN A 72 9.53 17.53 -6.69
CA ASN A 72 9.35 18.02 -5.32
C ASN A 72 10.61 17.82 -4.47
N ILE A 73 11.57 18.75 -4.63
CA ILE A 73 12.85 18.76 -3.88
C ILE A 73 12.80 19.80 -2.77
N ASN A 74 12.75 19.35 -1.50
CA ASN A 74 12.83 20.21 -0.33
C ASN A 74 14.28 20.63 -0.05
N LYS A 75 14.56 21.94 -0.06
CA LYS A 75 15.90 22.53 0.18
C LYS A 75 15.98 23.40 1.42
N ASN A 76 14.85 23.95 1.88
CA ASN A 76 14.79 24.96 2.93
C ASN A 76 14.35 24.34 4.27
N ILE A 77 14.82 23.14 4.58
CA ILE A 77 14.54 22.47 5.84
C ILE A 77 15.85 21.99 6.48
N THR A 78 15.88 21.92 7.80
CA THR A 78 17.04 21.41 8.53
C THR A 78 17.14 19.89 8.40
N TYR A 79 18.34 19.33 8.61
CA TYR A 79 18.54 17.87 8.63
C TYR A 79 17.66 17.16 9.67
N ILE A 80 17.46 17.81 10.85
CA ILE A 80 16.59 17.26 11.91
C ILE A 80 15.15 17.20 11.45
N GLU A 81 14.65 18.26 10.83
CA GLU A 81 13.28 18.30 10.30
C GLU A 81 13.08 17.31 9.15
N ALA A 82 14.05 17.21 8.23
CA ALA A 82 14.01 16.24 7.14
C ALA A 82 13.96 14.81 7.67
N ASN A 83 14.77 14.49 8.68
CA ASN A 83 14.77 13.19 9.33
C ASN A 83 13.39 12.85 9.92
N LYS A 84 12.77 13.81 10.62
CA LYS A 84 11.41 13.64 11.15
C LYS A 84 10.40 13.39 10.04
N LYS A 85 10.48 14.15 8.93
CA LYS A 85 9.60 13.96 7.76
C LYS A 85 9.82 12.60 7.09
N LEU A 86 11.08 12.14 6.97
CA LEU A 86 11.41 10.83 6.41
C LEU A 86 10.82 9.69 7.26
N MET A 87 11.01 9.73 8.57
CA MET A 87 10.47 8.71 9.49
C MET A 87 8.93 8.64 9.46
N HIS A 88 8.26 9.73 9.10
CA HIS A 88 6.80 9.81 9.00
C HIS A 88 6.27 9.65 7.56
N ASN A 89 7.05 9.10 6.64
CA ASN A 89 6.69 8.89 5.22
C ASN A 89 6.27 10.18 4.47
N LYS A 90 6.75 11.34 4.92
CA LYS A 90 6.55 12.65 4.26
C LYS A 90 7.71 13.03 3.34
N LEU A 91 8.78 12.27 3.36
CA LEU A 91 9.90 12.27 2.42
C LEU A 91 10.30 10.82 2.14
N ASN A 92 10.90 10.58 0.98
CA ASN A 92 11.30 9.24 0.56
C ASN A 92 12.82 9.06 0.54
N LEU A 93 13.55 10.16 0.35
CA LEU A 93 15.02 10.19 0.33
C LEU A 93 15.51 11.51 0.92
N ILE A 94 16.56 11.43 1.74
CA ILE A 94 17.38 12.58 2.14
C ILE A 94 18.76 12.39 1.53
N ILE A 95 19.22 13.39 0.78
CA ILE A 95 20.61 13.52 0.30
C ILE A 95 21.24 14.61 1.14
N HIS A 96 22.18 14.23 2.00
CA HIS A 96 22.84 15.14 2.93
C HIS A 96 24.30 15.34 2.54
N ILE A 97 24.70 16.57 2.30
CA ILE A 97 26.07 17.01 2.08
C ILE A 97 26.62 17.45 3.45
N PRO A 98 27.55 16.70 4.05
CA PRO A 98 28.07 17.02 5.39
C PRO A 98 28.87 18.33 5.39
N LYS A 99 28.91 19.02 6.53
CA LYS A 99 29.56 20.33 6.70
C LYS A 99 31.06 20.36 6.37
N ASP A 100 31.75 19.21 6.44
CA ASP A 100 33.18 19.08 6.17
C ASP A 100 33.48 18.53 4.77
N PHE A 101 32.48 18.46 3.87
CA PHE A 101 32.60 17.88 2.53
C PHE A 101 33.70 18.56 1.69
N SER A 102 33.64 19.87 1.51
CA SER A 102 34.64 20.64 0.75
C SER A 102 36.03 20.58 1.39
N LYS A 103 36.09 20.57 2.72
CA LYS A 103 37.35 20.45 3.47
C LYS A 103 38.01 19.11 3.24
N ASN A 104 37.27 18.04 3.34
CA ASN A 104 37.76 16.67 3.13
C ASN A 104 38.24 16.48 1.68
N LEU A 105 37.49 17.01 0.71
CA LEU A 105 37.87 17.00 -0.69
C LEU A 105 39.21 17.72 -0.93
N SER A 106 39.45 18.85 -0.24
CA SER A 106 40.66 19.67 -0.42
C SER A 106 41.85 19.12 0.37
N SER A 107 41.63 18.61 1.58
CA SER A 107 42.70 18.21 2.50
C SER A 107 43.25 16.80 2.23
N LYS A 108 42.56 15.99 1.46
CA LYS A 108 42.87 14.55 1.18
C LYS A 108 43.13 13.71 2.45
N LYS A 109 42.73 14.19 3.63
CA LYS A 109 42.87 13.45 4.91
C LYS A 109 41.77 12.42 5.08
N ASP A 110 40.54 12.81 4.77
CA ASP A 110 39.35 11.96 4.86
C ASP A 110 38.68 11.88 3.50
N THR A 111 38.01 10.77 3.22
CA THR A 111 37.28 10.58 1.98
C THR A 111 35.97 11.39 2.02
N PRO A 112 35.75 12.37 1.10
CA PRO A 112 34.48 13.07 1.04
C PRO A 112 33.38 12.11 0.60
N GLY A 113 32.18 12.30 1.15
CA GLY A 113 31.03 11.49 0.78
C GLY A 113 29.71 12.18 1.09
N LEU A 114 28.65 11.78 0.40
CA LEU A 114 27.29 12.17 0.71
C LEU A 114 26.65 11.08 1.58
N ASN A 115 25.73 11.51 2.44
CA ASN A 115 24.94 10.60 3.24
C ASN A 115 23.54 10.50 2.63
N PHE A 116 23.15 9.30 2.23
CA PHE A 116 21.81 9.00 1.73
C PHE A 116 21.01 8.33 2.85
N LYS A 117 19.78 8.77 3.06
CA LYS A 117 18.91 8.19 4.06
C LYS A 117 17.55 7.86 3.48
N ILE A 118 17.14 6.61 3.62
CA ILE A 118 15.95 6.01 3.02
C ILE A 118 15.09 5.40 4.14
N ASN A 119 13.77 5.45 3.98
CA ASN A 119 12.84 4.81 4.91
C ASN A 119 12.36 3.48 4.33
N ASP A 120 12.78 2.37 4.92
CA ASP A 120 12.38 1.02 4.49
C ASP A 120 10.92 0.69 4.79
N ALA A 121 10.28 1.37 5.74
CA ALA A 121 8.85 1.25 6.00
C ALA A 121 7.97 2.00 4.99
N SER A 122 8.56 2.55 3.93
CA SER A 122 7.84 3.05 2.75
C SER A 122 7.36 1.89 1.86
N PRO A 123 6.38 2.12 0.96
CA PRO A 123 6.01 1.13 -0.06
C PRO A 123 7.23 0.54 -0.75
N THR A 124 7.22 -0.78 -0.94
CA THR A 124 8.41 -1.55 -1.36
C THR A 124 9.11 -0.99 -2.60
N MET A 125 8.33 -0.56 -3.60
CA MET A 125 8.90 0.03 -4.82
C MET A 125 9.61 1.35 -4.55
N ILE A 126 9.12 2.15 -3.61
CA ILE A 126 9.72 3.45 -3.27
C ILE A 126 11.09 3.22 -2.62
N SER A 127 11.15 2.40 -1.57
CA SER A 127 12.43 2.15 -0.87
C SER A 127 13.48 1.56 -1.83
N GLN A 128 13.10 0.62 -2.69
CA GLN A 128 14.00 0.03 -3.69
C GLN A 128 14.44 1.05 -4.77
N SER A 129 13.53 1.92 -5.22
CA SER A 129 13.86 2.97 -6.18
C SER A 129 14.80 4.00 -5.59
N MET A 130 14.56 4.43 -4.34
CA MET A 130 15.42 5.39 -3.64
C MET A 130 16.82 4.80 -3.37
N ASP A 131 16.91 3.52 -3.02
CA ASP A 131 18.19 2.79 -2.87
C ASP A 131 18.96 2.76 -4.20
N SER A 132 18.28 2.44 -5.30
CA SER A 132 18.87 2.42 -6.64
C SER A 132 19.39 3.79 -7.06
N ILE A 133 18.59 4.85 -6.83
CA ILE A 133 18.98 6.24 -7.11
C ILE A 133 20.18 6.66 -6.26
N GLY A 134 20.17 6.34 -4.95
CA GLY A 134 21.29 6.63 -4.06
C GLY A 134 22.59 5.95 -4.54
N LYS A 135 22.53 4.69 -4.94
CA LYS A 135 23.66 3.93 -5.51
C LYS A 135 24.15 4.52 -6.82
N GLU A 136 23.23 4.93 -7.70
CA GLU A 136 23.59 5.56 -8.99
C GLU A 136 24.31 6.89 -8.78
N ILE A 137 23.77 7.77 -7.91
CA ILE A 137 24.43 9.05 -7.57
C ILE A 137 25.81 8.78 -6.97
N ASN A 138 25.91 7.82 -6.06
CA ASN A 138 27.18 7.45 -5.42
C ASN A 138 28.22 7.00 -6.45
N THR A 139 27.82 6.17 -7.40
CA THR A 139 28.67 5.67 -8.48
C THR A 139 29.11 6.82 -9.41
N GLN A 140 28.19 7.71 -9.81
CA GLN A 140 28.49 8.84 -10.67
C GLN A 140 29.48 9.82 -10.00
N LEU A 141 29.26 10.15 -8.73
CA LEU A 141 30.15 11.03 -7.97
C LEU A 141 31.52 10.36 -7.73
N SER A 142 31.57 9.08 -7.40
CA SER A 142 32.81 8.32 -7.27
C SER A 142 33.63 8.38 -8.56
N ASN A 143 33.01 8.12 -9.71
CA ASN A 143 33.66 8.21 -11.01
C ASN A 143 34.12 9.63 -11.33
N GLN A 144 33.30 10.65 -11.04
CA GLN A 144 33.66 12.04 -11.26
C GLN A 144 34.88 12.45 -10.43
N PHE A 145 34.90 12.16 -9.13
CA PHE A 145 36.02 12.49 -8.25
C PHE A 145 37.26 11.66 -8.54
N SER A 146 37.12 10.39 -8.89
CA SER A 146 38.22 9.52 -9.32
C SER A 146 38.89 10.08 -10.58
N ASN A 147 38.10 10.48 -11.59
CA ASN A 147 38.62 11.09 -12.82
C ASN A 147 39.30 12.45 -12.57
N GLN A 148 38.74 13.29 -11.70
CA GLN A 148 39.36 14.55 -11.32
C GLN A 148 40.73 14.33 -10.62
N THR A 149 40.76 13.35 -9.67
CA THR A 149 42.01 13.02 -8.95
C THR A 149 43.05 12.42 -9.88
N ALA A 150 42.63 11.53 -10.81
CA ALA A 150 43.52 10.96 -11.83
C ALA A 150 44.09 12.03 -12.77
N ASN A 151 43.25 12.92 -13.29
CA ASN A 151 43.68 14.01 -14.17
C ASN A 151 44.62 14.99 -13.48
N ALA A 152 44.37 15.33 -12.21
CA ALA A 152 45.25 16.16 -11.41
C ALA A 152 46.61 15.49 -11.15
N GLY A 153 46.61 14.20 -10.88
CA GLY A 153 47.81 13.37 -10.68
C GLY A 153 48.65 13.24 -11.96
N LEU A 154 48.00 12.90 -13.10
CA LEU A 154 48.66 12.74 -14.39
C LEU A 154 49.33 14.06 -14.90
N LYS A 155 48.73 15.21 -14.60
CA LYS A 155 49.32 16.51 -14.93
C LYS A 155 50.60 16.85 -14.15
N GLN A 156 50.83 16.22 -13.01
CA GLN A 156 52.04 16.41 -12.16
C GLN A 156 53.15 15.39 -12.44
N MET A 157 52.91 14.41 -13.33
CA MET A 157 53.76 13.23 -13.40
C MET A 157 54.95 13.28 -14.34
N LYS A 158 56.12 13.29 -13.71
CA LYS A 158 57.25 12.37 -14.03
C LYS A 158 57.36 11.37 -12.88
N ILE A 159 56.48 10.34 -12.77
CA ILE A 159 56.39 9.51 -11.58
C ILE A 159 57.08 8.14 -11.75
N PRO A 160 57.88 7.66 -10.74
CA PRO A 160 58.37 6.32 -10.65
C PRO A 160 57.21 5.31 -10.37
N GLU A 161 57.31 4.13 -10.93
CA GLU A 161 56.27 3.05 -10.90
C GLU A 161 55.74 2.72 -9.49
N LYS A 162 56.56 2.84 -8.47
CA LYS A 162 56.24 2.62 -7.06
C LYS A 162 55.18 3.59 -6.47
N GLN A 163 55.04 4.77 -7.09
CA GLN A 163 54.05 5.79 -6.65
C GLN A 163 52.69 5.61 -7.36
N VAL A 164 52.67 4.88 -8.47
CA VAL A 164 51.44 4.59 -9.22
C VAL A 164 50.40 3.83 -8.38
N HIS A 165 50.85 2.85 -7.58
CA HIS A 165 49.96 2.12 -6.65
C HIS A 165 49.32 3.02 -5.57
N GLY A 166 50.07 3.99 -5.02
CA GLY A 166 49.54 4.93 -4.07
C GLY A 166 48.50 5.88 -4.67
N LEU A 167 48.69 6.28 -5.92
CA LEU A 167 47.75 7.09 -6.69
C LEU A 167 46.49 6.34 -7.07
N ILE A 168 46.61 5.11 -7.48
CA ILE A 168 45.44 4.23 -7.77
C ILE A 168 44.58 4.08 -6.50
N ASN A 169 45.20 3.85 -5.33
CA ASN A 169 44.46 3.79 -4.07
C ASN A 169 43.81 5.12 -3.69
N GLN A 170 44.46 6.27 -3.94
CA GLN A 170 43.86 7.59 -3.72
C GLN A 170 42.72 7.86 -4.68
N ILE A 171 42.83 7.41 -5.94
CA ILE A 171 41.78 7.54 -6.95
C ILE A 171 40.56 6.71 -6.55
N ASN A 172 40.76 5.46 -6.15
CA ASN A 172 39.68 4.55 -5.75
C ASN A 172 38.97 5.00 -4.47
N ASN A 173 39.66 5.72 -3.58
CA ASN A 173 39.12 6.24 -2.31
C ASN A 173 38.84 7.75 -2.35
N SER A 174 38.71 8.34 -3.53
CA SER A 174 38.50 9.80 -3.69
C SER A 174 37.09 10.25 -3.28
N TYR A 175 36.17 9.33 -3.18
CA TYR A 175 34.78 9.58 -2.75
C TYR A 175 34.18 8.31 -2.11
N SER A 176 33.47 8.45 -1.01
CA SER A 176 32.68 7.37 -0.38
C SER A 176 31.39 7.97 0.19
N GLY A 177 30.24 7.66 -0.44
CA GLY A 177 28.95 8.01 0.11
C GLY A 177 28.39 6.89 0.97
N ASP A 178 27.65 7.24 2.01
CA ASP A 178 27.00 6.30 2.91
C ASP A 178 25.48 6.29 2.65
N ILE A 179 24.89 5.08 2.57
CA ILE A 179 23.46 4.87 2.43
C ILE A 179 22.96 4.24 3.71
N SER A 180 22.18 5.00 4.47
CA SER A 180 21.55 4.53 5.68
C SER A 180 20.04 4.37 5.53
N HIS A 181 19.49 3.38 6.22
CA HIS A 181 18.07 3.07 6.21
C HIS A 181 17.47 3.33 7.59
N VAL A 182 16.30 3.94 7.62
CA VAL A 182 15.49 4.08 8.84
C VAL A 182 14.33 3.08 8.81
N ASN A 183 13.80 2.73 9.98
CA ASN A 183 12.74 1.73 10.12
C ASN A 183 13.09 0.43 9.37
N GLN A 184 14.32 -0.03 9.60
CA GLN A 184 14.88 -1.18 8.89
C GLN A 184 13.96 -2.39 8.97
N MET A 185 13.73 -3.01 7.80
CA MET A 185 12.96 -4.23 7.66
C MET A 185 13.88 -5.36 7.23
N SER A 186 13.49 -6.60 7.55
CA SER A 186 14.17 -7.77 6.99
C SER A 186 14.22 -7.66 5.44
N PRO A 187 15.34 -8.00 4.79
CA PRO A 187 15.45 -7.96 3.34
C PRO A 187 14.49 -8.93 2.64
N ASN A 188 13.96 -9.90 3.38
CA ASN A 188 13.09 -10.94 2.85
C ASN A 188 11.75 -10.38 2.36
N MET A 189 11.32 -10.82 1.18
CA MET A 189 10.12 -10.33 0.52
C MET A 189 8.82 -10.62 1.31
N ASN A 190 8.78 -11.74 2.06
CA ASN A 190 7.67 -12.08 2.94
C ASN A 190 7.42 -11.01 4.01
N TYR A 191 8.48 -10.41 4.57
CA TYR A 191 8.36 -9.29 5.52
C TYR A 191 7.85 -8.03 4.84
N LYS A 192 8.44 -7.64 3.72
CA LYS A 192 8.10 -6.41 2.99
C LYS A 192 6.65 -6.40 2.51
N MET A 193 6.12 -7.57 2.13
CA MET A 193 4.76 -7.72 1.63
C MET A 193 3.76 -8.16 2.71
N LEU A 194 4.20 -8.39 3.94
CA LEU A 194 3.37 -8.90 5.04
C LEU A 194 2.12 -8.05 5.31
N PRO A 195 2.19 -6.69 5.38
CA PRO A 195 1.01 -5.85 5.56
C PRO A 195 -0.06 -6.09 4.49
N MET A 196 0.35 -6.26 3.24
CA MET A 196 -0.55 -6.55 2.14
C MET A 196 -1.15 -7.95 2.25
N PHE A 197 -0.34 -8.97 2.55
CA PHE A 197 -0.82 -10.36 2.63
C PHE A 197 -1.79 -10.56 3.79
N LEU A 198 -1.50 -10.00 4.97
CA LEU A 198 -2.43 -10.02 6.11
C LEU A 198 -3.76 -9.35 5.76
N THR A 199 -3.70 -8.18 5.15
CA THR A 199 -4.90 -7.43 4.76
C THR A 199 -5.71 -8.21 3.72
N LEU A 200 -5.07 -8.77 2.67
CA LEU A 200 -5.75 -9.52 1.61
C LEU A 200 -6.40 -10.80 2.14
N ALA A 201 -5.70 -11.58 2.96
CA ALA A 201 -6.24 -12.83 3.50
C ALA A 201 -7.54 -12.58 4.28
N VAL A 202 -7.54 -11.56 5.12
CA VAL A 202 -8.69 -11.18 5.94
C VAL A 202 -9.80 -10.54 5.09
N TYR A 203 -9.46 -9.68 4.12
CA TYR A 203 -10.41 -9.03 3.22
C TYR A 203 -11.16 -10.03 2.34
N ILE A 204 -10.45 -10.96 1.71
CA ILE A 204 -11.07 -11.99 0.84
C ILE A 204 -11.97 -12.87 1.68
N GLY A 205 -11.54 -13.27 2.89
CA GLY A 205 -12.38 -14.01 3.83
C GLY A 205 -13.66 -13.25 4.19
N ALA A 206 -13.56 -11.94 4.43
CA ALA A 206 -14.70 -11.08 4.72
C ALA A 206 -15.66 -10.94 3.52
N MET A 207 -15.13 -10.82 2.30
CA MET A 207 -15.92 -10.73 1.07
C MET A 207 -16.71 -12.03 0.82
N ILE A 208 -16.10 -13.20 1.00
CA ILE A 208 -16.78 -14.50 0.91
C ILE A 208 -17.80 -14.62 2.04
N GLY A 209 -17.45 -14.22 3.27
CA GLY A 209 -18.34 -14.19 4.42
C GLY A 209 -19.57 -13.30 4.17
N ALA A 210 -19.42 -12.15 3.53
CA ALA A 210 -20.52 -11.27 3.16
C ALA A 210 -21.49 -11.96 2.20
N MET A 211 -20.98 -12.66 1.17
CA MET A 211 -21.83 -13.42 0.26
C MET A 211 -22.66 -14.48 1.00
N GLN A 212 -22.03 -15.25 1.88
CA GLN A 212 -22.68 -16.35 2.61
C GLN A 212 -23.68 -15.85 3.66
N LEU A 213 -23.28 -14.88 4.49
CA LEU A 213 -24.12 -14.38 5.57
C LEU A 213 -25.31 -13.55 5.05
N VAL A 214 -25.13 -12.78 3.96
CA VAL A 214 -26.25 -12.07 3.32
C VAL A 214 -27.21 -13.07 2.64
N SER A 215 -26.71 -14.17 2.06
CA SER A 215 -27.58 -15.25 1.57
C SER A 215 -28.39 -15.87 2.70
N ALA A 216 -27.73 -16.21 3.82
CA ALA A 216 -28.41 -16.72 5.01
C ALA A 216 -29.43 -15.72 5.58
N PHE A 217 -29.12 -14.41 5.56
CA PHE A 217 -30.08 -13.38 5.94
C PHE A 217 -31.31 -13.41 5.04
N LYS A 218 -31.15 -13.43 3.71
CA LYS A 218 -32.26 -13.44 2.74
C LYS A 218 -33.14 -14.69 2.88
N GLU A 219 -32.56 -15.85 3.12
CA GLU A 219 -33.29 -17.11 3.35
C GLU A 219 -34.12 -17.13 4.64
N ASN A 220 -33.67 -16.41 5.67
CA ASN A 220 -34.30 -16.46 6.99
C ASN A 220 -35.15 -15.21 7.34
N ARG A 221 -35.27 -14.24 6.45
CA ARG A 221 -35.99 -12.97 6.71
C ARG A 221 -37.45 -13.12 7.07
N HIS A 222 -38.08 -14.24 6.71
CA HIS A 222 -39.47 -14.55 7.06
C HIS A 222 -39.63 -15.07 8.48
N LYS A 223 -38.54 -15.48 9.17
CA LYS A 223 -38.57 -16.11 10.49
C LYS A 223 -38.48 -15.11 11.64
N THR A 224 -37.93 -13.93 11.42
CA THR A 224 -37.82 -12.88 12.44
C THR A 224 -37.60 -11.48 11.77
N SER A 225 -37.59 -10.41 12.59
CA SER A 225 -37.41 -9.06 12.05
C SER A 225 -36.04 -8.90 11.37
N ASN A 226 -36.03 -8.13 10.28
CA ASN A 226 -34.82 -7.87 9.49
C ASN A 226 -33.69 -7.22 10.34
N ILE A 227 -34.04 -6.35 11.29
CA ILE A 227 -33.05 -5.73 12.17
C ILE A 227 -32.38 -6.78 13.07
N ARG A 228 -33.16 -7.71 13.64
CA ARG A 228 -32.62 -8.79 14.48
C ARG A 228 -31.72 -9.72 13.69
N LEU A 229 -32.11 -10.09 12.48
CA LEU A 229 -31.26 -10.89 11.58
C LEU A 229 -29.98 -10.13 11.21
N PHE A 230 -30.07 -8.84 10.96
CA PHE A 230 -28.89 -8.03 10.66
C PHE A 230 -27.91 -8.02 11.85
N VAL A 231 -28.42 -7.89 13.08
CA VAL A 231 -27.58 -8.00 14.29
C VAL A 231 -26.92 -9.39 14.37
N TYR A 232 -27.63 -10.46 14.04
CA TYR A 232 -27.04 -11.82 14.02
C TYR A 232 -25.93 -11.93 12.95
N VAL A 233 -26.13 -11.35 11.78
CA VAL A 233 -25.12 -11.27 10.72
C VAL A 233 -23.89 -10.54 11.21
N GLN A 234 -24.05 -9.36 11.85
CA GLN A 234 -22.93 -8.57 12.38
C GLN A 234 -22.16 -9.34 13.48
N LEU A 235 -22.85 -9.94 14.44
CA LEU A 235 -22.21 -10.73 15.49
C LEU A 235 -21.43 -11.92 14.91
N THR A 236 -22.03 -12.62 13.93
CA THR A 236 -21.36 -13.73 13.25
C THR A 236 -20.13 -13.27 12.48
N ALA A 237 -20.21 -12.13 11.79
CA ALA A 237 -19.09 -11.55 11.09
C ALA A 237 -17.93 -11.18 12.03
N ILE A 238 -18.22 -10.62 13.21
CA ILE A 238 -17.22 -10.33 14.24
C ILE A 238 -16.55 -11.62 14.74
N ILE A 239 -17.33 -12.67 15.03
CA ILE A 239 -16.79 -13.96 15.50
C ILE A 239 -15.86 -14.57 14.43
N ILE A 240 -16.27 -14.56 13.16
CA ILE A 240 -15.43 -15.05 12.07
C ILE A 240 -14.18 -14.19 11.94
N GLY A 241 -14.31 -12.86 12.05
CA GLY A 241 -13.19 -11.92 12.02
C GLY A 241 -12.16 -12.19 13.10
N LEU A 242 -12.59 -12.42 14.35
CA LEU A 242 -11.71 -12.83 15.45
C LEU A 242 -10.97 -14.15 15.14
N ALA A 243 -11.68 -15.17 14.69
CA ALA A 243 -11.09 -16.46 14.39
C ALA A 243 -10.11 -16.37 13.19
N ALA A 244 -10.51 -15.71 12.09
CA ALA A 244 -9.68 -15.54 10.90
C ALA A 244 -8.41 -14.74 11.20
N SER A 245 -8.51 -13.66 11.96
CA SER A 245 -7.37 -12.86 12.38
C SER A 245 -6.41 -13.62 13.28
N LEU A 246 -6.93 -14.42 14.21
CA LEU A 246 -6.10 -15.25 15.08
C LEU A 246 -5.31 -16.29 14.28
N ILE A 247 -5.95 -16.96 13.32
CA ILE A 247 -5.30 -17.95 12.45
C ILE A 247 -4.26 -17.27 11.56
N ALA A 248 -4.60 -16.15 10.93
CA ALA A 248 -3.68 -15.41 10.05
C ALA A 248 -2.44 -14.93 10.83
N LEU A 249 -2.62 -14.42 12.05
CA LEU A 249 -1.51 -14.03 12.90
C LEU A 249 -0.71 -15.25 13.39
N GLY A 250 -1.38 -16.32 13.79
CA GLY A 250 -0.70 -17.54 14.20
C GLY A 250 0.28 -18.03 13.13
N ILE A 251 -0.16 -18.10 11.87
CA ILE A 251 0.70 -18.47 10.74
C ILE A 251 1.82 -17.42 10.55
N THR A 252 1.49 -16.13 10.66
CA THR A 252 2.46 -15.04 10.49
C THR A 252 3.59 -15.12 11.51
N TYR A 253 3.27 -15.36 12.79
CA TYR A 253 4.26 -15.49 13.86
C TYR A 253 5.05 -16.82 13.80
N LEU A 254 4.51 -17.85 13.16
CA LEU A 254 5.25 -19.08 12.91
C LEU A 254 6.28 -18.95 11.77
N VAL A 255 6.02 -18.07 10.82
CA VAL A 255 6.87 -17.92 9.62
C VAL A 255 7.86 -16.75 9.76
N ASN A 256 7.49 -15.71 10.51
CA ASN A 256 8.26 -14.48 10.65
C ASN A 256 8.56 -14.20 12.13
N ASP A 257 9.79 -13.78 12.40
CA ASP A 257 10.23 -13.35 13.75
C ASP A 257 9.71 -11.95 14.05
N LEU A 258 8.40 -11.82 14.34
CA LEU A 258 7.77 -10.56 14.73
C LEU A 258 7.84 -10.38 16.26
N ASP A 259 7.96 -9.12 16.70
CA ASP A 259 7.88 -8.79 18.11
C ASP A 259 6.48 -9.09 18.65
N ILE A 260 6.41 -9.95 19.68
CA ILE A 260 5.16 -10.36 20.34
C ILE A 260 4.44 -9.17 20.99
N SER A 261 5.14 -8.09 21.31
CA SER A 261 4.55 -6.87 21.90
C SER A 261 3.46 -6.26 21.02
N ASN A 262 3.57 -6.41 19.70
CA ASN A 262 2.62 -5.89 18.72
C ASN A 262 1.44 -6.85 18.43
N PHE A 263 1.44 -8.07 18.98
CA PHE A 263 0.44 -9.09 18.66
C PHE A 263 -1.00 -8.60 18.82
N PHE A 264 -1.36 -8.06 19.98
CA PHE A 264 -2.73 -7.61 20.25
C PHE A 264 -3.15 -6.44 19.38
N SER A 265 -2.22 -5.54 19.05
CA SER A 265 -2.47 -4.40 18.18
C SER A 265 -2.75 -4.85 16.75
N ILE A 266 -1.92 -5.76 16.21
CA ILE A 266 -2.11 -6.33 14.87
C ILE A 266 -3.39 -7.17 14.81
N PHE A 267 -3.67 -7.94 15.87
CA PHE A 267 -4.88 -8.75 15.98
C PHE A 267 -6.15 -7.90 15.96
N ALA A 268 -6.20 -6.85 16.79
CA ALA A 268 -7.34 -5.94 16.83
C ALA A 268 -7.55 -5.23 15.49
N GLN A 269 -6.48 -4.77 14.84
CA GLN A 269 -6.53 -4.14 13.53
C GLN A 269 -7.00 -5.12 12.44
N SER A 270 -6.50 -6.35 12.43
CA SER A 270 -6.93 -7.39 11.48
C SER A 270 -8.40 -7.75 11.65
N THR A 271 -8.86 -7.85 12.90
CA THR A 271 -10.29 -8.08 13.21
C THR A 271 -11.16 -6.92 12.74
N LEU A 272 -10.72 -5.67 12.95
CA LEU A 272 -11.38 -4.49 12.43
C LEU A 272 -11.43 -4.50 10.91
N ASN A 273 -10.31 -4.88 10.24
CA ASN A 273 -10.27 -5.02 8.79
C ASN A 273 -11.32 -6.02 8.29
N TYR A 274 -11.48 -7.17 8.95
CA TYR A 274 -12.53 -8.13 8.59
C TYR A 274 -13.91 -7.49 8.64
N TRP A 275 -14.26 -6.86 9.77
CA TRP A 275 -15.57 -6.26 9.97
C TRP A 275 -15.87 -5.13 8.97
N VAL A 276 -14.88 -4.27 8.72
CA VAL A 276 -15.03 -3.16 7.75
C VAL A 276 -15.19 -3.70 6.33
N SER A 277 -14.32 -4.61 5.92
CA SER A 277 -14.36 -5.24 4.58
C SER A 277 -15.63 -6.02 4.36
N PHE A 278 -16.12 -6.71 5.38
CA PHE A 278 -17.42 -7.39 5.37
C PHE A 278 -18.55 -6.40 5.07
N ASN A 279 -18.66 -5.32 5.83
CA ASN A 279 -19.74 -4.34 5.64
C ASN A 279 -19.62 -3.62 4.29
N PHE A 280 -18.42 -3.30 3.84
CA PHE A 280 -18.15 -2.67 2.56
C PHE A 280 -18.60 -3.55 1.38
N THR A 281 -18.21 -4.81 1.38
CA THR A 281 -18.56 -5.76 0.30
C THR A 281 -20.01 -6.22 0.37
N ALA A 282 -20.60 -6.25 1.58
CA ALA A 282 -22.00 -6.60 1.78
C ALA A 282 -22.98 -5.63 1.13
N ILE A 283 -22.60 -4.35 0.91
CA ILE A 283 -23.47 -3.37 0.24
C ILE A 283 -23.99 -3.91 -1.09
N ILE A 284 -23.08 -4.37 -1.95
CA ILE A 284 -23.42 -4.88 -3.28
C ILE A 284 -24.20 -6.20 -3.18
N VAL A 285 -23.81 -7.06 -2.23
CA VAL A 285 -24.52 -8.35 -2.04
C VAL A 285 -25.94 -8.15 -1.48
N PHE A 286 -26.17 -7.16 -0.63
CA PHE A 286 -27.54 -6.82 -0.19
C PHE A 286 -28.37 -6.29 -1.36
N LEU A 287 -27.80 -5.47 -2.26
CA LEU A 287 -28.49 -4.89 -3.42
C LEU A 287 -28.89 -5.95 -4.44
N ILE A 288 -27.94 -6.74 -4.93
CA ILE A 288 -28.13 -7.62 -6.08
C ILE A 288 -27.95 -9.13 -5.77
N GLY A 289 -27.78 -9.47 -4.51
CA GLY A 289 -27.62 -10.87 -4.09
C GLY A 289 -26.22 -11.42 -4.29
N PRO A 290 -26.04 -12.76 -4.26
CA PRO A 290 -24.74 -13.42 -4.40
C PRO A 290 -24.00 -13.07 -5.70
N THR A 291 -24.71 -12.73 -6.77
CA THR A 291 -24.16 -12.25 -8.05
C THR A 291 -23.38 -10.93 -7.89
N GLY A 292 -23.59 -10.21 -6.79
CA GLY A 292 -22.80 -9.03 -6.41
C GLY A 292 -21.30 -9.28 -6.30
N MET A 293 -20.87 -10.54 -6.17
CA MET A 293 -19.46 -10.91 -6.22
C MET A 293 -18.80 -10.53 -7.57
N ILE A 294 -19.54 -10.57 -8.66
CA ILE A 294 -19.04 -10.14 -9.99
C ILE A 294 -18.59 -8.68 -9.95
N VAL A 295 -19.29 -7.83 -9.19
CA VAL A 295 -18.94 -6.41 -8.99
C VAL A 295 -17.85 -6.24 -7.93
N ASN A 296 -17.88 -7.03 -6.86
CA ASN A 296 -16.88 -6.96 -5.81
C ASN A 296 -15.47 -7.38 -6.27
N ILE A 297 -15.36 -8.30 -7.25
CA ILE A 297 -14.06 -8.73 -7.79
C ILE A 297 -13.28 -7.58 -8.44
N PRO A 298 -13.81 -6.82 -9.41
CA PRO A 298 -13.14 -5.63 -9.92
C PRO A 298 -12.76 -4.61 -8.84
N ILE A 299 -13.66 -4.36 -7.88
CA ILE A 299 -13.39 -3.46 -6.76
C ILE A 299 -12.22 -3.95 -5.92
N LEU A 300 -12.17 -5.26 -5.62
CA LEU A 300 -11.05 -5.89 -4.92
C LEU A 300 -9.73 -5.68 -5.68
N LEU A 301 -9.72 -5.90 -7.01
CA LEU A 301 -8.52 -5.76 -7.83
C LEU A 301 -8.03 -4.30 -7.86
N ILE A 302 -8.94 -3.33 -8.00
CA ILE A 302 -8.60 -1.91 -7.92
C ILE A 302 -8.02 -1.58 -6.54
N GLN A 303 -8.63 -2.05 -5.46
CA GLN A 303 -8.13 -1.85 -4.10
C GLN A 303 -6.78 -2.52 -3.86
N THR A 304 -6.50 -3.66 -4.49
CA THR A 304 -5.20 -4.33 -4.39
C THR A 304 -4.07 -3.47 -4.96
N ILE A 305 -4.32 -2.71 -6.02
CA ILE A 305 -3.36 -1.74 -6.57
C ILE A 305 -3.28 -0.49 -5.69
N SER A 306 -4.45 0.00 -5.22
CA SER A 306 -4.58 1.24 -4.44
C SER A 306 -4.22 1.08 -2.96
N ASN A 307 -3.77 -0.08 -2.49
CA ASN A 307 -3.55 -0.35 -1.06
C ASN A 307 -2.30 0.31 -0.47
N GLY A 308 -1.43 0.86 -1.30
CA GLY A 308 -0.23 1.55 -0.85
C GLY A 308 0.93 0.65 -0.42
N ALA A 309 0.86 -0.67 -0.65
CA ALA A 309 1.95 -1.59 -0.31
C ALA A 309 3.12 -1.49 -1.29
N THR A 310 2.82 -1.26 -2.57
CA THR A 310 3.81 -1.23 -3.64
C THR A 310 4.14 0.19 -4.08
N MET A 311 3.15 1.10 -4.11
CA MET A 311 3.33 2.50 -4.50
C MET A 311 2.58 3.43 -3.55
N SER A 312 3.06 4.67 -3.38
CA SER A 312 2.36 5.71 -2.62
C SER A 312 1.20 6.31 -3.41
N ARG A 313 0.31 7.03 -2.71
CA ARG A 313 -0.78 7.79 -3.36
C ARG A 313 -0.28 8.74 -4.45
N ASP A 314 0.86 9.39 -4.22
CA ASP A 314 1.44 10.37 -5.15
C ASP A 314 1.81 9.76 -6.51
N MET A 315 2.15 8.47 -6.52
CA MET A 315 2.46 7.71 -7.73
C MET A 315 1.23 7.12 -8.42
N MET A 316 0.10 7.01 -7.71
CA MET A 316 -1.07 6.33 -8.25
C MET A 316 -1.73 7.11 -9.39
N PRO A 317 -2.15 6.44 -10.49
CA PRO A 317 -3.04 7.04 -11.48
C PRO A 317 -4.34 7.50 -10.82
N THR A 318 -5.00 8.50 -11.40
CA THR A 318 -6.15 9.20 -10.80
C THR A 318 -7.23 8.27 -10.24
N LEU A 319 -7.65 7.24 -10.99
CA LEU A 319 -8.67 6.28 -10.54
C LEU A 319 -8.26 5.56 -9.25
N TYR A 320 -7.02 5.06 -9.19
CA TYR A 320 -6.50 4.29 -8.05
C TYR A 320 -6.23 5.19 -6.84
N ASN A 321 -5.79 6.43 -7.10
CA ASN A 321 -5.65 7.45 -6.06
C ASN A 321 -6.99 7.74 -5.40
N TRP A 322 -8.04 8.02 -6.16
CA TRP A 322 -9.40 8.21 -5.65
C TRP A 322 -9.91 7.01 -4.86
N MET A 323 -9.72 5.80 -5.41
CA MET A 323 -10.13 4.57 -4.72
C MET A 323 -9.43 4.42 -3.36
N SER A 324 -8.16 4.82 -3.23
CA SER A 324 -7.41 4.70 -1.99
C SER A 324 -8.02 5.48 -0.81
N TYR A 325 -8.78 6.55 -1.07
CA TYR A 325 -9.44 7.33 -0.01
C TYR A 325 -10.66 6.64 0.59
N ILE A 326 -11.35 5.80 -0.18
CA ILE A 326 -12.55 5.08 0.26
C ILE A 326 -12.29 3.59 0.52
N SER A 327 -11.08 3.11 0.22
CA SER A 327 -10.71 1.71 0.30
C SER A 327 -10.38 1.29 1.73
N PRO A 328 -11.10 0.35 2.34
CA PRO A 328 -10.69 -0.25 3.61
C PRO A 328 -9.31 -0.92 3.52
N MET A 329 -8.97 -1.47 2.35
CA MET A 329 -7.69 -2.15 2.13
C MET A 329 -6.51 -1.19 2.24
N TYR A 330 -6.61 0.07 1.75
CA TYR A 330 -5.56 1.06 1.88
C TYR A 330 -5.24 1.33 3.36
N TYR A 331 -6.25 1.67 4.13
CA TYR A 331 -6.06 2.00 5.55
C TYR A 331 -5.60 0.81 6.38
N SER A 332 -6.05 -0.40 6.05
CA SER A 332 -5.57 -1.62 6.70
C SER A 332 -4.09 -1.87 6.41
N VAL A 333 -3.66 -1.78 5.15
CA VAL A 333 -2.26 -1.98 4.76
C VAL A 333 -1.36 -0.93 5.40
N GLN A 334 -1.73 0.36 5.33
CA GLN A 334 -0.93 1.44 5.91
C GLN A 334 -0.88 1.35 7.45
N GLY A 335 -1.98 0.96 8.07
CA GLY A 335 -2.02 0.69 9.51
C GLY A 335 -1.11 -0.48 9.93
N HIS A 336 -1.07 -1.55 9.14
CA HIS A 336 -0.13 -2.66 9.39
C HIS A 336 1.33 -2.25 9.16
N PHE A 337 1.64 -1.43 8.15
CA PHE A 337 2.98 -0.85 7.98
C PHE A 337 3.38 -0.03 9.22
N ALA A 338 2.48 0.84 9.69
CA ALA A 338 2.73 1.65 10.88
C ALA A 338 2.94 0.80 12.14
N ASN A 339 2.14 -0.26 12.30
CA ASN A 339 2.14 -1.12 13.49
C ASN A 339 3.32 -2.10 13.52
N ILE A 340 3.69 -2.70 12.39
CA ILE A 340 4.70 -3.75 12.32
C ILE A 340 6.10 -3.15 12.16
N PHE A 341 6.27 -2.11 11.36
CA PHE A 341 7.59 -1.64 10.92
C PHE A 341 7.90 -0.18 11.22
N GLY A 342 6.89 0.67 11.42
CA GLY A 342 7.08 2.11 11.55
C GLY A 342 6.88 2.61 12.97
N ASN A 343 7.66 3.59 13.38
CA ASN A 343 7.45 4.37 14.61
C ASN A 343 6.35 5.45 14.41
N ILE A 344 5.35 5.15 13.59
CA ILE A 344 4.24 6.06 13.28
C ILE A 344 2.99 5.55 13.98
N SER A 345 2.18 6.46 14.50
CA SER A 345 0.88 6.09 15.08
C SER A 345 -0.03 5.48 14.01
N GLN A 346 -0.57 4.30 14.30
CA GLN A 346 -1.59 3.64 13.46
C GLN A 346 -2.99 4.28 13.60
N MET A 347 -3.22 5.13 14.62
CA MET A 347 -4.54 5.66 14.95
C MET A 347 -5.26 6.37 13.81
N PRO A 348 -4.61 7.20 12.97
CA PRO A 348 -5.31 7.82 11.82
C PRO A 348 -5.91 6.80 10.86
N TYR A 349 -5.22 5.67 10.64
CA TYR A 349 -5.70 4.60 9.77
C TYR A 349 -6.85 3.82 10.40
N ILE A 350 -6.78 3.56 11.71
CA ILE A 350 -7.86 2.91 12.46
C ILE A 350 -9.12 3.77 12.45
N PHE A 351 -9.03 5.08 12.70
CA PHE A 351 -10.19 5.97 12.63
C PHE A 351 -10.82 6.01 11.24
N SER A 352 -10.01 6.04 10.19
CA SER A 352 -10.51 5.97 8.81
C SER A 352 -11.22 4.65 8.53
N MET A 353 -10.68 3.53 8.99
CA MET A 353 -11.33 2.22 8.86
C MET A 353 -12.68 2.18 9.60
N ILE A 354 -12.73 2.66 10.83
CA ILE A 354 -13.98 2.72 11.62
C ILE A 354 -15.01 3.58 10.88
N ALA A 355 -14.63 4.74 10.36
CA ALA A 355 -15.53 5.61 9.61
C ALA A 355 -16.10 4.91 8.37
N ILE A 356 -15.25 4.24 7.56
CA ILE A 356 -15.69 3.47 6.38
C ILE A 356 -16.63 2.34 6.80
N GLY A 357 -16.30 1.61 7.87
CA GLY A 357 -17.10 0.50 8.38
C GLY A 357 -18.48 0.96 8.85
N LEU A 358 -18.56 2.06 9.61
CA LEU A 358 -19.84 2.63 10.09
C LEU A 358 -20.68 3.13 8.92
N VAL A 359 -20.10 3.86 7.97
CA VAL A 359 -20.82 4.33 6.78
C VAL A 359 -21.35 3.15 5.98
N SER A 360 -20.53 2.12 5.74
CA SER A 360 -20.93 0.91 5.02
C SER A 360 -22.06 0.16 5.75
N MET A 361 -21.98 0.05 7.08
CA MET A 361 -23.02 -0.56 7.89
C MET A 361 -24.33 0.21 7.82
N LEU A 362 -24.30 1.54 7.89
CA LEU A 362 -25.49 2.40 7.76
C LEU A 362 -26.13 2.26 6.37
N ILE A 363 -25.34 2.19 5.31
CA ILE A 363 -25.84 1.91 3.95
C ILE A 363 -26.53 0.54 3.91
N ASN A 364 -25.94 -0.50 4.50
CA ASN A 364 -26.55 -1.83 4.56
C ASN A 364 -27.90 -1.81 5.30
N ILE A 365 -27.99 -1.11 6.44
CA ILE A 365 -29.23 -0.92 7.18
C ILE A 365 -30.28 -0.20 6.32
N ALA A 366 -29.89 0.85 5.61
CA ALA A 366 -30.78 1.57 4.72
C ALA A 366 -31.34 0.66 3.62
N ILE A 367 -30.47 -0.10 2.93
CA ILE A 367 -30.89 -1.05 1.89
C ILE A 367 -31.92 -2.07 2.43
N ILE A 368 -31.64 -2.67 3.59
CA ILE A 368 -32.53 -3.65 4.22
C ILE A 368 -33.88 -3.02 4.57
N THR A 369 -33.90 -1.81 5.09
CA THR A 369 -35.11 -1.08 5.49
C THR A 369 -35.97 -0.70 4.28
N PHE A 370 -35.33 -0.20 3.20
CA PHE A 370 -36.07 0.15 1.97
C PHE A 370 -36.62 -1.08 1.25
N ALA A 371 -35.85 -2.15 1.16
CA ALA A 371 -36.32 -3.41 0.57
C ALA A 371 -37.56 -3.98 1.32
N SER A 372 -37.56 -3.92 2.65
CA SER A 372 -38.68 -4.35 3.51
C SER A 372 -39.95 -3.51 3.29
N LYS A 373 -39.79 -2.20 3.15
CA LYS A 373 -40.95 -1.30 2.88
C LYS A 373 -41.60 -1.57 1.53
N LYS A 374 -40.78 -1.86 0.50
CA LYS A 374 -41.28 -2.16 -0.86
C LYS A 374 -42.08 -3.46 -0.86
N GLU A 375 -41.58 -4.52 -0.25
CA GLU A 375 -42.29 -5.82 -0.16
C GLU A 375 -43.64 -5.70 0.60
N ASN A 376 -43.65 -4.99 1.73
CA ASN A 376 -44.86 -4.80 2.48
C ASN A 376 -45.92 -4.03 1.66
N LYS A 377 -45.50 -3.05 0.84
CA LYS A 377 -46.41 -2.30 -0.02
C LYS A 377 -46.97 -3.20 -1.14
N GLU A 378 -46.14 -3.97 -1.81
CA GLU A 378 -46.55 -4.91 -2.86
C GLU A 378 -47.52 -5.99 -2.30
N THR A 379 -47.29 -6.47 -1.09
CA THR A 379 -48.18 -7.43 -0.42
C THR A 379 -49.55 -6.82 -0.11
N VAL A 380 -49.59 -5.56 0.37
CA VAL A 380 -50.84 -4.85 0.68
C VAL A 380 -51.61 -4.53 -0.60
N ASP A 381 -50.91 -4.10 -1.66
CA ASP A 381 -51.53 -3.76 -2.96
C ASP A 381 -52.10 -5.05 -3.63
N ASN A 382 -51.41 -6.17 -3.56
CA ASN A 382 -51.90 -7.45 -4.03
C ASN A 382 -53.11 -7.95 -3.22
N TYR A 383 -53.11 -7.74 -1.90
CA TYR A 383 -54.25 -8.11 -1.08
C TYR A 383 -55.49 -7.26 -1.37
N LYS A 384 -55.30 -5.97 -1.65
CA LYS A 384 -56.40 -5.06 -2.05
C LYS A 384 -56.94 -5.39 -3.43
N SER A 385 -56.09 -5.81 -4.38
CA SER A 385 -56.53 -6.20 -5.73
C SER A 385 -57.18 -7.57 -5.79
N SER A 386 -56.95 -8.46 -4.82
CA SER A 386 -57.52 -9.80 -4.72
C SER A 386 -58.76 -9.90 -3.84
N SER A 387 -59.16 -8.86 -3.09
CA SER A 387 -60.40 -8.81 -2.36
C SER A 387 -61.55 -8.49 -3.35
N PRO A 388 -62.53 -9.39 -3.57
CA PRO A 388 -63.70 -9.04 -4.34
C PRO A 388 -64.43 -7.89 -3.66
N ALA A 389 -64.85 -6.88 -4.44
CA ALA A 389 -65.76 -5.83 -3.97
C ALA A 389 -66.98 -6.57 -3.42
N MET A 390 -67.25 -6.40 -2.11
CA MET A 390 -68.59 -6.75 -1.61
C MET A 390 -69.51 -5.72 -2.26
N GLU A 391 -70.19 -6.16 -3.32
CA GLU A 391 -71.35 -5.44 -3.87
C GLU A 391 -72.37 -5.31 -2.72
N ASN A 392 -72.63 -4.07 -2.37
CA ASN A 392 -73.80 -3.73 -1.54
C ASN A 392 -75.08 -4.05 -2.32
N GLU A 393 -75.82 -5.03 -1.87
CA GLU A 393 -77.28 -5.08 -2.02
C GLU A 393 -77.96 -4.47 -0.80
#